data_9d29e26b8cbfc0b1cf6ace7a9ef01efc
#
_entry.id   9d29e26b8cbfc0b1cf6ace7a9ef01efc
#
_cell.length_a   1.000
_cell.length_b   1.000
_cell.length_c   1.000
_cell.angle_alpha   90.00
_cell.angle_beta   90.00
_cell.angle_gamma   90.00
#
_symmetry.space_group_name_H-M   'P 1'
#
loop_
_entity.id
_entity.type
_entity.pdbx_description
1 polymer ?
#
loop_
_entity_poly.entity_id
_entity_poly.type
_entity_poly.pdbx_seq_one_letter_code
_entity_poly.pdbx_strand_id
1 'polypeptide(L)'
;MTALTEVRKQLIECLRAYIANEEPKELITRDESFDEKQYGLFRLAYEQKLIPIVYASGYSRGENTEFSHKLKRSAVEGSLIQTLATLNFTELYRRFNEENVSPVVVKGIVARSLYREESVRPSGDEDIYAETEEKFLRCREIMISEGGRAEDGGDEAAAVIAFFFPNGLHIELHRKLFDDTAFEKNNGCFAHAETQLLRLGGSGAEIEIRTFNHTDNLLYMLLHALKHFISGGFGLRTALDIALYAEKYFDSIDGKRLTEGLENNSAVDFASAIFDICTKELGADKKIFALIGGRHADGSEMLEDILAAGVYGTSEESRAHSANITRSAANGGSRLSGIVKSIFPPYSYMKKKYSYAEKAPLLLPVAWLHRGIQYLFGQKQGNTASDTLDLARKRAKLIESYGIRLER
;
A
#
# COMPACT_ATOMS: atom_id res chain seq x y z
N MET A 1 4.57 30.59 4.39
CA MET A 1 4.35 29.13 4.17
C MET A 1 5.63 28.58 3.57
N THR A 2 6.13 27.44 4.00
CA THR A 2 7.35 26.87 3.41
C THR A 2 7.04 26.29 2.03
N ALA A 3 8.01 26.28 1.09
CA ALA A 3 7.86 25.69 -0.25
C ALA A 3 7.33 24.25 -0.22
N LEU A 4 7.79 23.44 0.74
CA LEU A 4 7.34 22.08 0.94
C LEU A 4 5.85 22.00 1.31
N THR A 5 5.34 22.97 2.09
CA THR A 5 3.91 23.04 2.46
C THR A 5 3.04 23.34 1.25
N GLU A 6 3.46 24.23 0.34
CA GLU A 6 2.75 24.54 -0.90
C GLU A 6 2.68 23.32 -1.82
N VAL A 7 3.80 22.64 -2.03
CA VAL A 7 3.89 21.41 -2.84
C VAL A 7 2.95 20.33 -2.35
N ARG A 8 2.90 20.08 -1.03
CA ARG A 8 2.00 19.08 -0.42
C ARG A 8 0.52 19.45 -0.62
N LYS A 9 0.19 20.73 -0.40
CA LYS A 9 -1.18 21.21 -0.61
C LYS A 9 -1.59 21.12 -2.08
N GLN A 10 -0.69 21.43 -3.01
CA GLN A 10 -0.96 21.29 -4.44
C GLN A 10 -1.21 19.83 -4.83
N LEU A 11 -0.43 18.88 -4.30
CA LEU A 11 -0.68 17.45 -4.56
C LEU A 11 -2.09 17.05 -4.09
N ILE A 12 -2.45 17.41 -2.85
CA ILE A 12 -3.77 17.11 -2.29
C ILE A 12 -4.89 17.76 -3.11
N GLU A 13 -4.71 19.02 -3.52
CA GLU A 13 -5.68 19.72 -4.38
C GLU A 13 -5.87 19.02 -5.74
N CYS A 14 -4.79 18.52 -6.36
CA CYS A 14 -4.91 17.72 -7.59
C CYS A 14 -5.75 16.45 -7.38
N LEU A 15 -5.58 15.76 -6.25
CA LEU A 15 -6.37 14.58 -5.93
C LEU A 15 -7.84 14.91 -5.65
N ARG A 16 -8.09 15.98 -4.90
CA ARG A 16 -9.44 16.49 -4.63
C ARG A 16 -10.16 16.86 -5.92
N ALA A 17 -9.51 17.62 -6.79
CA ALA A 17 -10.03 18.02 -8.09
C ALA A 17 -10.31 16.79 -8.98
N TYR A 18 -9.43 15.79 -8.93
CA TYR A 18 -9.66 14.53 -9.66
C TYR A 18 -10.94 13.82 -9.17
N ILE A 19 -11.13 13.70 -7.85
CA ILE A 19 -12.35 13.09 -7.26
C ILE A 19 -13.59 13.88 -7.66
N ALA A 20 -13.56 15.21 -7.48
CA ALA A 20 -14.67 16.09 -7.78
C ALA A 20 -14.98 16.26 -9.28
N ASN A 21 -14.10 15.78 -10.15
CA ASN A 21 -14.13 16.03 -11.60
C ASN A 21 -14.08 17.53 -11.94
N GLU A 22 -13.23 18.25 -11.24
CA GLU A 22 -12.99 19.69 -11.40
C GLU A 22 -11.54 19.96 -11.79
N GLU A 23 -11.23 21.18 -12.20
CA GLU A 23 -9.84 21.59 -12.41
C GLU A 23 -9.21 22.01 -11.08
N PRO A 24 -7.96 21.59 -10.79
CA PRO A 24 -7.28 21.96 -9.56
C PRO A 24 -6.94 23.45 -9.54
N LYS A 25 -7.08 24.06 -8.38
CA LYS A 25 -6.61 25.42 -8.14
C LYS A 25 -5.08 25.46 -8.08
N GLU A 26 -4.47 26.50 -8.62
CA GLU A 26 -3.05 26.76 -8.44
C GLU A 26 -2.79 27.26 -7.01
N LEU A 27 -2.07 26.45 -6.22
CA LEU A 27 -1.72 26.78 -4.84
C LEU A 27 -0.23 27.05 -4.66
N ILE A 28 0.58 26.77 -5.70
CA ILE A 28 1.99 27.08 -5.72
C ILE A 28 2.14 28.57 -6.09
N THR A 29 2.79 29.34 -5.22
CA THR A 29 3.05 30.75 -5.46
C THR A 29 4.00 30.93 -6.65
N ARG A 30 3.61 31.76 -7.61
CA ARG A 30 4.41 32.12 -8.80
C ARG A 30 5.44 33.18 -8.45
N ASP A 31 6.50 32.75 -7.78
CA ASP A 31 7.69 33.54 -7.42
C ASP A 31 8.94 32.95 -8.08
N GLU A 32 10.13 33.45 -7.72
CA GLU A 32 11.42 32.99 -8.27
C GLU A 32 11.68 31.48 -8.04
N SER A 33 11.01 30.86 -7.08
CA SER A 33 11.10 29.42 -6.77
C SER A 33 9.99 28.57 -7.41
N PHE A 34 9.17 29.15 -8.29
CA PHE A 34 8.01 28.46 -8.87
C PHE A 34 8.40 27.15 -9.58
N ASP A 35 9.42 27.17 -10.43
CA ASP A 35 9.88 25.99 -11.15
C ASP A 35 10.39 24.92 -10.19
N GLU A 36 11.15 25.30 -9.14
CA GLU A 36 11.63 24.38 -8.13
C GLU A 36 10.46 23.70 -7.38
N LYS A 37 9.42 24.46 -7.05
CA LYS A 37 8.21 23.95 -6.41
C LYS A 37 7.44 23.00 -7.35
N GLN A 38 7.33 23.30 -8.64
CA GLN A 38 6.72 22.40 -9.62
C GLN A 38 7.50 21.07 -9.71
N TYR A 39 8.85 21.11 -9.77
CA TYR A 39 9.66 19.90 -9.72
C TYR A 39 9.55 19.16 -8.38
N GLY A 40 9.36 19.88 -7.28
CA GLY A 40 9.03 19.31 -5.98
C GLY A 40 7.70 18.55 -5.99
N LEU A 41 6.66 19.10 -6.62
CA LEU A 41 5.38 18.43 -6.83
C LEU A 41 5.54 17.17 -7.68
N PHE A 42 6.28 17.25 -8.80
CA PHE A 42 6.56 16.10 -9.63
C PHE A 42 7.23 14.98 -8.83
N ARG A 43 8.28 15.31 -8.06
CA ARG A 43 9.00 14.34 -7.23
C ARG A 43 8.09 13.70 -6.19
N LEU A 44 7.31 14.50 -5.46
CA LEU A 44 6.38 13.98 -4.45
C LEU A 44 5.30 13.08 -5.09
N ALA A 45 4.73 13.50 -6.23
CA ALA A 45 3.75 12.69 -6.95
C ALA A 45 4.37 11.38 -7.50
N TYR A 46 5.63 11.42 -7.94
CA TYR A 46 6.36 10.22 -8.38
C TYR A 46 6.60 9.24 -7.24
N GLU A 47 7.09 9.72 -6.08
CA GLU A 47 7.30 8.92 -4.87
C GLU A 47 6.00 8.29 -4.35
N GLN A 48 4.86 8.98 -4.53
CA GLN A 48 3.52 8.51 -4.17
C GLN A 48 2.83 7.69 -5.28
N LYS A 49 3.47 7.50 -6.44
CA LYS A 49 2.89 6.89 -7.66
C LYS A 49 1.57 7.55 -8.10
N LEU A 50 1.52 8.87 -8.05
CA LEU A 50 0.33 9.68 -8.36
C LEU A 50 0.47 10.52 -9.63
N ILE A 51 1.58 10.42 -10.37
CA ILE A 51 1.83 11.21 -11.59
C ILE A 51 0.67 11.14 -12.59
N PRO A 52 0.12 9.95 -12.95
CA PRO A 52 -0.98 9.90 -13.88
C PRO A 52 -2.25 10.59 -13.36
N ILE A 53 -2.51 10.51 -12.04
CA ILE A 53 -3.68 11.15 -11.42
C ILE A 53 -3.52 12.66 -11.40
N VAL A 54 -2.34 13.19 -11.06
CA VAL A 54 -2.03 14.63 -11.11
C VAL A 54 -2.24 15.19 -12.52
N TYR A 55 -1.77 14.48 -13.55
CA TYR A 55 -2.03 14.88 -14.91
C TYR A 55 -3.51 14.78 -15.30
N ALA A 56 -4.19 13.69 -14.91
CA ALA A 56 -5.61 13.47 -15.18
C ALA A 56 -6.52 14.48 -14.47
N SER A 57 -6.08 15.06 -13.33
CA SER A 57 -6.80 16.15 -12.66
C SER A 57 -6.88 17.43 -13.51
N GLY A 58 -6.04 17.57 -14.52
CA GLY A 58 -5.97 18.76 -15.37
C GLY A 58 -4.82 19.72 -15.01
N TYR A 59 -4.03 19.43 -13.95
CA TYR A 59 -2.94 20.28 -13.54
C TYR A 59 -1.93 20.49 -14.68
N SER A 60 -1.56 21.75 -14.93
CA SER A 60 -0.71 22.18 -16.06
C SER A 60 -1.22 21.81 -17.46
N ARG A 61 -2.52 21.45 -17.61
CA ARG A 61 -3.09 21.13 -18.92
C ARG A 61 -3.11 22.37 -19.81
N GLY A 62 -2.59 22.24 -21.02
CA GLY A 62 -2.53 23.34 -22.01
C GLY A 62 -1.35 24.29 -21.81
N GLU A 63 -0.55 24.16 -20.77
CA GLU A 63 0.70 24.90 -20.63
C GLU A 63 1.76 24.33 -21.59
N ASN A 64 2.62 25.21 -22.12
CA ASN A 64 3.74 24.85 -23.00
C ASN A 64 5.06 25.05 -22.26
N THR A 65 5.23 24.37 -21.12
CA THR A 65 6.43 24.46 -20.27
C THR A 65 7.17 23.11 -20.27
N GLU A 66 8.46 23.13 -19.92
CA GLU A 66 9.23 21.89 -19.75
C GLU A 66 8.60 20.98 -18.72
N PHE A 67 8.12 21.56 -17.61
CA PHE A 67 7.41 20.82 -16.58
C PHE A 67 6.15 20.13 -17.11
N SER A 68 5.27 20.84 -17.83
CA SER A 68 4.04 20.26 -18.36
C SER A 68 4.31 19.11 -19.34
N HIS A 69 5.33 19.25 -20.20
CA HIS A 69 5.77 18.18 -21.09
C HIS A 69 6.29 16.96 -20.35
N LYS A 70 7.09 17.16 -19.29
CA LYS A 70 7.61 16.08 -18.44
C LYS A 70 6.50 15.37 -17.71
N LEU A 71 5.56 16.11 -17.09
CA LEU A 71 4.39 15.57 -16.39
C LEU A 71 3.54 14.70 -17.33
N LYS A 72 3.19 15.24 -18.50
CA LYS A 72 2.43 14.54 -19.54
C LYS A 72 3.10 13.24 -19.97
N ARG A 73 4.40 13.31 -20.30
CA ARG A 73 5.16 12.14 -20.75
C ARG A 73 5.13 11.04 -19.70
N SER A 74 5.49 11.37 -18.47
CA SER A 74 5.52 10.38 -17.36
C SER A 74 4.14 9.84 -17.04
N ALA A 75 3.07 10.65 -17.15
CA ALA A 75 1.71 10.20 -16.96
C ALA A 75 1.29 9.20 -18.06
N VAL A 76 1.56 9.50 -19.30
CA VAL A 76 1.22 8.63 -20.45
C VAL A 76 2.00 7.32 -20.37
N GLU A 77 3.30 7.36 -20.08
CA GLU A 77 4.13 6.17 -19.88
C GLU A 77 3.57 5.29 -18.75
N GLY A 78 3.25 5.88 -17.59
CA GLY A 78 2.67 5.15 -16.46
C GLY A 78 1.30 4.54 -16.79
N SER A 79 0.44 5.29 -17.48
CA SER A 79 -0.88 4.78 -17.90
C SER A 79 -0.78 3.66 -18.95
N LEU A 80 0.19 3.75 -19.86
CA LEU A 80 0.42 2.69 -20.86
C LEU A 80 0.88 1.39 -20.16
N ILE A 81 1.85 1.48 -19.28
CA ILE A 81 2.34 0.33 -18.48
C ILE A 81 1.16 -0.31 -17.72
N GLN A 82 0.32 0.52 -17.09
CA GLN A 82 -0.83 0.03 -16.34
C GLN A 82 -1.89 -0.63 -17.23
N THR A 83 -2.16 -0.07 -18.41
CA THR A 83 -3.06 -0.67 -19.40
C THR A 83 -2.58 -2.06 -19.82
N LEU A 84 -1.29 -2.19 -20.14
CA LEU A 84 -0.71 -3.48 -20.51
C LEU A 84 -0.78 -4.50 -19.36
N ALA A 85 -0.48 -4.06 -18.13
CA ALA A 85 -0.61 -4.93 -16.94
C ALA A 85 -2.06 -5.39 -16.75
N THR A 86 -3.05 -4.51 -16.95
CA THR A 86 -4.47 -4.85 -16.86
C THR A 86 -4.86 -5.88 -17.93
N LEU A 87 -4.44 -5.69 -19.19
CA LEU A 87 -4.73 -6.64 -20.28
C LEU A 87 -4.10 -8.01 -20.01
N ASN A 88 -2.84 -8.04 -19.59
CA ASN A 88 -2.11 -9.28 -19.26
C ASN A 88 -2.77 -10.01 -18.07
N PHE A 89 -3.20 -9.29 -17.03
CA PHE A 89 -3.91 -9.89 -15.91
C PHE A 89 -5.28 -10.43 -16.34
N THR A 90 -6.02 -9.70 -17.16
CA THR A 90 -7.32 -10.10 -17.67
C THR A 90 -7.22 -11.41 -18.48
N GLU A 91 -6.18 -11.55 -19.30
CA GLU A 91 -5.93 -12.78 -20.07
C GLU A 91 -5.60 -13.96 -19.15
N LEU A 92 -4.72 -13.76 -18.15
CA LEU A 92 -4.42 -14.79 -17.17
C LEU A 92 -5.67 -15.18 -16.36
N TYR A 93 -6.48 -14.20 -15.96
CA TYR A 93 -7.69 -14.48 -15.18
C TYR A 93 -8.73 -15.25 -15.99
N ARG A 94 -8.80 -15.03 -17.32
CA ARG A 94 -9.63 -15.84 -18.24
C ARG A 94 -9.22 -17.30 -18.21
N ARG A 95 -7.91 -17.58 -18.17
CA ARG A 95 -7.40 -18.96 -18.00
C ARG A 95 -7.86 -19.59 -16.69
N PHE A 96 -7.84 -18.84 -15.57
CA PHE A 96 -8.40 -19.34 -14.30
C PHE A 96 -9.89 -19.68 -14.40
N ASN A 97 -10.67 -18.85 -15.11
CA ASN A 97 -12.11 -19.11 -15.30
C ASN A 97 -12.36 -20.35 -16.17
N GLU A 98 -11.61 -20.53 -17.25
CA GLU A 98 -11.67 -21.70 -18.13
C GLU A 98 -11.38 -23.01 -17.38
N GLU A 99 -10.49 -22.96 -16.40
CA GLU A 99 -10.11 -24.10 -15.55
C GLU A 99 -11.02 -24.23 -14.29
N ASN A 100 -12.06 -23.40 -14.15
CA ASN A 100 -13.00 -23.36 -13.03
C ASN A 100 -12.32 -23.16 -11.65
N VAL A 101 -11.21 -22.43 -11.60
CA VAL A 101 -10.48 -22.16 -10.35
C VAL A 101 -10.88 -20.81 -9.75
N SER A 102 -10.95 -19.77 -10.56
CA SER A 102 -11.41 -18.40 -10.24
C SER A 102 -10.99 -17.91 -8.85
N PRO A 103 -9.70 -17.60 -8.61
CA PRO A 103 -9.24 -17.11 -7.33
C PRO A 103 -9.88 -15.75 -6.99
N VAL A 104 -9.95 -15.40 -5.71
CA VAL A 104 -10.49 -14.12 -5.25
C VAL A 104 -9.46 -13.01 -5.49
N VAL A 105 -9.80 -12.01 -6.27
CA VAL A 105 -8.96 -10.79 -6.46
C VAL A 105 -9.28 -9.82 -5.33
N VAL A 106 -8.28 -9.44 -4.54
CA VAL A 106 -8.50 -8.66 -3.32
C VAL A 106 -8.01 -7.20 -3.38
N LYS A 107 -7.29 -6.86 -4.47
CA LYS A 107 -6.68 -5.53 -4.66
C LYS A 107 -6.40 -5.31 -6.15
N GLY A 108 -5.43 -4.45 -6.49
CA GLY A 108 -5.00 -4.28 -7.88
C GLY A 108 -6.13 -3.79 -8.76
N ILE A 109 -6.62 -4.64 -9.66
CA ILE A 109 -7.67 -4.31 -10.62
C ILE A 109 -9.01 -3.91 -9.95
N VAL A 110 -9.34 -4.46 -8.77
CA VAL A 110 -10.53 -4.06 -8.00
C VAL A 110 -10.46 -2.59 -7.62
N ALA A 111 -9.30 -2.13 -7.13
CA ALA A 111 -9.11 -0.74 -6.79
C ALA A 111 -9.02 0.16 -8.04
N ARG A 112 -8.46 -0.32 -9.17
CA ARG A 112 -8.44 0.43 -10.43
C ARG A 112 -9.83 0.72 -10.98
N SER A 113 -10.77 -0.21 -10.83
CA SER A 113 -12.16 -0.03 -11.30
C SER A 113 -12.94 1.09 -10.60
N LEU A 114 -12.35 1.69 -9.56
CA LEU A 114 -12.93 2.85 -8.88
C LEU A 114 -12.64 4.16 -9.61
N TYR A 115 -11.58 4.20 -10.42
CA TYR A 115 -11.12 5.40 -11.10
C TYR A 115 -11.85 5.60 -12.42
N ARG A 116 -11.99 6.87 -12.85
CA ARG A 116 -12.65 7.20 -14.13
C ARG A 116 -11.96 6.55 -15.32
N GLU A 117 -10.62 6.57 -15.31
CA GLU A 117 -9.78 5.81 -16.21
C GLU A 117 -8.94 4.85 -15.38
N GLU A 118 -9.12 3.56 -15.56
CA GLU A 118 -8.40 2.53 -14.80
C GLU A 118 -6.87 2.66 -14.90
N SER A 119 -6.39 3.14 -16.03
CA SER A 119 -4.96 3.28 -16.33
C SER A 119 -4.24 4.36 -15.50
N VAL A 120 -4.97 5.31 -14.91
CA VAL A 120 -4.33 6.38 -14.11
C VAL A 120 -3.95 5.92 -12.70
N ARG A 121 -4.41 4.74 -12.28
CA ARG A 121 -4.04 4.16 -10.98
C ARG A 121 -2.94 3.12 -11.14
N PRO A 122 -1.65 3.48 -10.99
CA PRO A 122 -0.56 2.52 -11.10
C PRO A 122 -0.63 1.46 -10.00
N SER A 123 -0.41 0.20 -10.39
CA SER A 123 -0.23 -0.94 -9.49
C SER A 123 1.11 -1.61 -9.79
N GLY A 124 1.77 -2.15 -8.77
CA GLY A 124 2.99 -2.94 -8.97
C GLY A 124 2.71 -4.41 -9.10
N ASP A 125 1.59 -4.84 -8.54
CA ASP A 125 1.21 -6.22 -8.30
C ASP A 125 -0.31 -6.39 -8.40
N GLU A 126 -0.74 -7.62 -8.62
CA GLU A 126 -2.11 -8.08 -8.48
C GLU A 126 -2.15 -9.13 -7.38
N ASP A 127 -2.97 -8.90 -6.36
CA ASP A 127 -3.14 -9.81 -5.24
C ASP A 127 -4.32 -10.75 -5.50
N ILE A 128 -4.07 -12.06 -5.58
CA ILE A 128 -5.10 -13.08 -5.71
C ILE A 128 -5.06 -14.06 -4.54
N TYR A 129 -6.21 -14.43 -4.04
CA TYR A 129 -6.35 -15.31 -2.88
C TYR A 129 -7.05 -16.61 -3.27
N ALA A 130 -6.41 -17.73 -2.95
CA ALA A 130 -6.96 -19.05 -3.12
C ALA A 130 -7.42 -19.60 -1.76
N GLU A 131 -8.73 -19.80 -1.59
CA GLU A 131 -9.35 -20.13 -0.30
C GLU A 131 -9.05 -21.55 0.18
N THR A 132 -8.63 -22.43 -0.74
CA THR A 132 -8.29 -23.84 -0.41
C THR A 132 -6.91 -24.19 -0.99
N GLU A 133 -6.28 -25.18 -0.38
CA GLU A 133 -4.99 -25.69 -0.84
C GLU A 133 -5.06 -26.20 -2.29
N GLU A 134 -6.14 -26.88 -2.64
CA GLU A 134 -6.39 -27.39 -4.00
C GLU A 134 -6.42 -26.24 -5.02
N LYS A 135 -7.17 -25.17 -4.74
CA LYS A 135 -7.21 -23.98 -5.60
C LYS A 135 -5.85 -23.30 -5.70
N PHE A 136 -5.13 -23.21 -4.57
CA PHE A 136 -3.80 -22.61 -4.54
C PHE A 136 -2.83 -23.35 -5.46
N LEU A 137 -2.76 -24.67 -5.33
CA LEU A 137 -1.88 -25.50 -6.18
C LEU A 137 -2.29 -25.40 -7.65
N ARG A 138 -3.59 -25.39 -7.96
CA ARG A 138 -4.05 -25.27 -9.33
C ARG A 138 -3.76 -23.88 -9.93
N CYS A 139 -3.97 -22.80 -9.18
CA CYS A 139 -3.56 -21.44 -9.61
C CYS A 139 -2.06 -21.38 -9.91
N ARG A 140 -1.22 -21.97 -9.04
CA ARG A 140 0.22 -22.05 -9.21
C ARG A 140 0.59 -22.79 -10.51
N GLU A 141 -0.02 -23.94 -10.78
CA GLU A 141 0.23 -24.73 -12.01
C GLU A 141 -0.13 -23.92 -13.27
N ILE A 142 -1.31 -23.28 -13.28
CA ILE A 142 -1.75 -22.43 -14.39
C ILE A 142 -0.74 -21.29 -14.61
N MET A 143 -0.34 -20.57 -13.55
CA MET A 143 0.62 -19.46 -13.68
C MET A 143 1.97 -19.93 -14.24
N ILE A 144 2.45 -21.10 -13.82
CA ILE A 144 3.70 -21.69 -14.37
C ILE A 144 3.52 -22.04 -15.84
N SER A 145 2.38 -22.65 -16.24
CA SER A 145 2.11 -23.01 -17.65
C SER A 145 2.00 -21.79 -18.56
N GLU A 146 1.53 -20.64 -18.02
CA GLU A 146 1.47 -19.35 -18.72
C GLU A 146 2.81 -18.57 -18.66
N GLY A 147 3.90 -19.20 -18.22
CA GLY A 147 5.24 -18.64 -18.24
C GLY A 147 5.63 -17.84 -17.00
N GLY A 148 4.82 -17.84 -15.95
CA GLY A 148 5.13 -17.22 -14.66
C GLY A 148 6.28 -17.95 -13.96
N ARG A 149 7.19 -17.17 -13.38
CA ARG A 149 8.31 -17.68 -12.56
C ARG A 149 8.14 -17.25 -11.13
N ALA A 150 8.13 -18.23 -10.22
CA ALA A 150 8.07 -17.95 -8.80
C ALA A 150 9.38 -17.33 -8.30
N GLU A 151 9.29 -16.33 -7.43
CA GLU A 151 10.42 -15.76 -6.70
C GLU A 151 11.04 -16.85 -5.79
N ASP A 152 12.37 -16.84 -5.64
CA ASP A 152 13.13 -17.76 -4.78
C ASP A 152 12.85 -19.27 -5.00
N GLY A 153 12.42 -19.67 -6.20
CA GLY A 153 12.09 -21.06 -6.53
C GLY A 153 10.75 -21.53 -5.99
N GLY A 154 9.97 -20.64 -5.32
CA GLY A 154 8.62 -20.92 -4.80
C GLY A 154 8.64 -21.96 -3.69
N ASP A 155 8.97 -21.54 -2.46
CA ASP A 155 8.75 -22.37 -1.27
C ASP A 155 7.27 -22.81 -1.22
N GLU A 156 7.04 -24.12 -1.38
CA GLU A 156 5.68 -24.68 -1.39
C GLU A 156 4.93 -24.50 -0.07
N ALA A 157 5.65 -24.24 1.01
CA ALA A 157 5.06 -23.96 2.33
C ALA A 157 4.78 -22.47 2.55
N ALA A 158 5.18 -21.57 1.63
CA ALA A 158 4.98 -20.14 1.79
C ALA A 158 3.49 -19.76 1.79
N ALA A 159 3.13 -18.82 2.66
CA ALA A 159 1.77 -18.28 2.71
C ALA A 159 1.43 -17.42 1.48
N VAL A 160 2.44 -16.83 0.84
CA VAL A 160 2.35 -16.01 -0.37
C VAL A 160 3.50 -16.40 -1.31
N ILE A 161 3.21 -16.56 -2.58
CA ILE A 161 4.22 -16.76 -3.63
C ILE A 161 4.06 -15.64 -4.65
N ALA A 162 5.14 -14.89 -4.87
CA ALA A 162 5.22 -13.88 -5.92
C ALA A 162 5.62 -14.54 -7.25
N PHE A 163 4.89 -14.20 -8.32
CA PHE A 163 5.14 -14.64 -9.69
C PHE A 163 5.46 -13.47 -10.59
N PHE A 164 6.53 -13.60 -11.37
CA PHE A 164 6.93 -12.64 -12.39
C PHE A 164 6.77 -13.26 -13.78
N PHE A 165 6.10 -12.55 -14.67
CA PHE A 165 5.86 -12.98 -16.04
C PHE A 165 6.76 -12.20 -17.02
N PRO A 166 7.13 -12.80 -18.17
CA PRO A 166 7.96 -12.13 -19.18
C PRO A 166 7.33 -10.84 -19.76
N ASN A 167 6.00 -10.72 -19.71
CA ASN A 167 5.25 -9.55 -20.15
C ASN A 167 5.18 -8.42 -19.09
N GLY A 168 5.92 -8.56 -17.97
CA GLY A 168 5.98 -7.58 -16.89
C GLY A 168 4.86 -7.68 -15.85
N LEU A 169 3.94 -8.64 -15.98
CA LEU A 169 2.92 -8.89 -14.96
C LEU A 169 3.57 -9.46 -13.69
N HIS A 170 3.14 -8.96 -12.54
CA HIS A 170 3.53 -9.43 -11.21
C HIS A 170 2.28 -9.82 -10.45
N ILE A 171 2.22 -11.06 -9.95
CA ILE A 171 1.09 -11.61 -9.20
C ILE A 171 1.60 -12.10 -7.84
N GLU A 172 0.91 -11.72 -6.77
CA GLU A 172 1.05 -12.35 -5.46
C GLU A 172 -0.10 -13.34 -5.25
N LEU A 173 0.24 -14.64 -5.25
CA LEU A 173 -0.70 -15.72 -4.95
C LEU A 173 -0.71 -15.99 -3.46
N HIS A 174 -1.81 -15.69 -2.82
CA HIS A 174 -2.02 -15.79 -1.39
C HIS A 174 -2.74 -17.09 -1.02
N ARG A 175 -2.15 -17.86 -0.10
CA ARG A 175 -2.81 -18.96 0.66
C ARG A 175 -3.43 -18.39 1.94
N LYS A 176 -2.85 -17.30 2.47
CA LYS A 176 -3.36 -16.50 3.58
C LYS A 176 -3.30 -15.02 3.19
N LEU A 177 -4.34 -14.28 3.45
CA LEU A 177 -4.41 -12.83 3.16
C LEU A 177 -3.39 -12.02 3.97
N PHE A 178 -3.07 -12.50 5.17
CA PHE A 178 -2.07 -11.93 6.06
C PHE A 178 -1.08 -13.02 6.44
N ASP A 179 0.12 -12.94 5.92
CA ASP A 179 1.23 -13.88 6.05
C ASP A 179 2.14 -13.61 7.26
N ASP A 180 2.10 -12.39 7.79
CA ASP A 180 2.88 -11.99 8.96
C ASP A 180 2.21 -12.47 10.24
N THR A 181 2.96 -13.14 11.10
CA THR A 181 2.47 -13.65 12.39
C THR A 181 1.81 -12.58 13.26
N ALA A 182 2.25 -11.32 13.14
CA ALA A 182 1.66 -10.19 13.85
C ALA A 182 0.23 -9.85 13.39
N PHE A 183 -0.15 -10.26 12.18
CA PHE A 183 -1.45 -9.99 11.57
C PHE A 183 -2.23 -11.27 11.25
N GLU A 184 -1.73 -12.44 11.64
CA GLU A 184 -2.33 -13.74 11.29
C GLU A 184 -3.79 -13.85 11.77
N LYS A 185 -4.14 -13.24 12.90
CA LYS A 185 -5.52 -13.21 13.42
C LYS A 185 -6.50 -12.52 12.45
N ASN A 186 -5.99 -11.57 11.62
CA ASN A 186 -6.83 -10.85 10.66
C ASN A 186 -7.46 -11.82 9.63
N ASN A 187 -6.82 -12.96 9.34
CA ASN A 187 -7.38 -13.98 8.45
C ASN A 187 -8.73 -14.53 8.95
N GLY A 188 -8.96 -14.55 10.26
CA GLY A 188 -10.21 -14.99 10.86
C GLY A 188 -11.42 -14.16 10.40
N CYS A 189 -11.23 -12.87 10.08
CA CYS A 189 -12.29 -12.01 9.57
C CYS A 189 -12.82 -12.46 8.21
N PHE A 190 -12.01 -13.19 7.44
CA PHE A 190 -12.29 -13.59 6.07
C PHE A 190 -12.59 -15.08 5.91
N ALA A 191 -12.59 -15.87 7.01
CA ALA A 191 -12.85 -17.30 6.98
C ALA A 191 -14.22 -17.67 6.37
N HIS A 192 -15.18 -16.75 6.47
CA HIS A 192 -16.54 -16.89 5.94
C HIS A 192 -16.92 -15.68 5.07
N ALA A 193 -15.93 -15.02 4.46
CA ALA A 193 -16.19 -13.87 3.60
C ALA A 193 -16.95 -14.30 2.35
N GLU A 194 -18.03 -13.59 2.07
CA GLU A 194 -18.80 -13.80 0.85
C GLU A 194 -18.08 -13.15 -0.33
N THR A 195 -18.20 -13.79 -1.49
CA THR A 195 -17.63 -13.29 -2.74
C THR A 195 -18.71 -12.89 -3.72
N GLN A 196 -18.37 -11.98 -4.63
CA GLN A 196 -19.21 -11.51 -5.71
C GLN A 196 -18.44 -11.47 -7.02
N LEU A 197 -19.16 -11.39 -8.15
CA LEU A 197 -18.56 -11.16 -9.45
C LEU A 197 -18.50 -9.65 -9.70
N LEU A 198 -17.33 -9.17 -10.10
CA LEU A 198 -17.11 -7.81 -10.55
C LEU A 198 -16.87 -7.85 -12.07
N ARG A 199 -17.71 -7.14 -12.84
CA ARG A 199 -17.52 -6.95 -14.26
C ARG A 199 -16.59 -5.78 -14.51
N LEU A 200 -15.55 -6.03 -15.28
CA LEU A 200 -14.57 -5.05 -15.70
C LEU A 200 -14.67 -4.89 -17.21
N GLY A 201 -14.81 -3.66 -17.66
CA GLY A 201 -15.09 -3.38 -19.08
C GLY A 201 -14.52 -2.05 -19.58
N GLY A 202 -13.31 -1.65 -19.16
CA GLY A 202 -12.73 -0.35 -19.53
C GLY A 202 -11.74 -0.37 -20.69
N SER A 203 -11.00 -1.45 -20.89
CA SER A 203 -9.86 -1.52 -21.83
C SER A 203 -10.05 -2.49 -23.00
N GLY A 204 -11.31 -2.77 -23.37
CA GLY A 204 -11.63 -3.54 -24.58
C GLY A 204 -11.83 -5.03 -24.41
N ALA A 205 -11.75 -5.56 -23.19
CA ALA A 205 -12.09 -6.95 -22.88
C ALA A 205 -12.99 -6.99 -21.64
N GLU A 206 -14.27 -7.30 -21.83
CA GLU A 206 -15.15 -7.61 -20.71
C GLU A 206 -14.70 -8.91 -20.03
N ILE A 207 -14.52 -8.87 -18.71
CA ILE A 207 -14.24 -10.04 -17.89
C ILE A 207 -14.99 -9.93 -16.56
N GLU A 208 -15.44 -11.07 -16.07
CA GLU A 208 -15.93 -11.21 -14.71
C GLU A 208 -14.81 -11.77 -13.84
N ILE A 209 -14.46 -11.03 -12.80
CA ILE A 209 -13.53 -11.49 -11.76
C ILE A 209 -14.30 -11.74 -10.46
N ARG A 210 -13.83 -12.72 -9.69
CA ARG A 210 -14.35 -13.00 -8.37
C ARG A 210 -13.61 -12.16 -7.34
N THR A 211 -14.32 -11.44 -6.50
CA THR A 211 -13.78 -10.61 -5.42
C THR A 211 -14.64 -10.74 -4.17
N PHE A 212 -14.20 -10.23 -3.04
CA PHE A 212 -15.05 -10.17 -1.84
C PHE A 212 -16.27 -9.27 -2.07
N ASN A 213 -17.32 -9.46 -1.26
CA ASN A 213 -18.42 -8.49 -1.18
C ASN A 213 -17.88 -7.11 -0.75
N HIS A 214 -18.70 -6.06 -0.89
CA HIS A 214 -18.22 -4.69 -0.65
C HIS A 214 -17.77 -4.44 0.78
N THR A 215 -18.37 -5.07 1.77
CA THR A 215 -17.99 -4.95 3.18
C THR A 215 -16.63 -5.56 3.44
N ASP A 216 -16.44 -6.80 2.99
CA ASP A 216 -15.18 -7.53 3.21
C ASP A 216 -14.02 -6.94 2.39
N ASN A 217 -14.30 -6.40 1.20
CA ASN A 217 -13.29 -5.65 0.44
C ASN A 217 -12.83 -4.39 1.19
N LEU A 218 -13.74 -3.58 1.71
CA LEU A 218 -13.35 -2.38 2.45
C LEU A 218 -12.61 -2.76 3.74
N LEU A 219 -13.07 -3.79 4.45
CA LEU A 219 -12.36 -4.32 5.63
C LEU A 219 -10.94 -4.77 5.26
N TYR A 220 -10.79 -5.52 4.16
CA TYR A 220 -9.47 -5.92 3.68
C TYR A 220 -8.58 -4.72 3.35
N MET A 221 -9.08 -3.72 2.64
CA MET A 221 -8.32 -2.51 2.30
C MET A 221 -7.82 -1.78 3.55
N LEU A 222 -8.67 -1.65 4.57
CA LEU A 222 -8.32 -1.00 5.85
C LEU A 222 -7.30 -1.80 6.65
N LEU A 223 -7.49 -3.13 6.79
CA LEU A 223 -6.55 -3.98 7.52
C LEU A 223 -5.21 -4.14 6.78
N HIS A 224 -5.23 -4.16 5.45
CA HIS A 224 -4.03 -4.17 4.64
C HIS A 224 -3.25 -2.85 4.74
N ALA A 225 -3.95 -1.70 4.77
CA ALA A 225 -3.35 -0.41 5.06
C ALA A 225 -2.73 -0.38 6.46
N LEU A 226 -3.39 -0.97 7.47
CA LEU A 226 -2.85 -1.11 8.83
C LEU A 226 -1.56 -1.95 8.86
N LYS A 227 -1.52 -3.10 8.14
CA LYS A 227 -0.32 -3.93 7.99
C LYS A 227 0.84 -3.08 7.46
N HIS A 228 0.62 -2.33 6.40
CA HIS A 228 1.63 -1.45 5.82
C HIS A 228 2.03 -0.31 6.75
N PHE A 229 1.05 0.35 7.39
CA PHE A 229 1.30 1.42 8.34
C PHE A 229 2.28 0.99 9.44
N ILE A 230 2.06 -0.17 10.03
CA ILE A 230 2.95 -0.71 11.08
C ILE A 230 4.31 -1.14 10.50
N SER A 231 4.34 -1.69 9.29
CA SER A 231 5.56 -2.27 8.69
C SER A 231 6.50 -1.24 8.04
N GLY A 232 6.05 -0.01 7.78
CA GLY A 232 6.93 0.98 7.16
C GLY A 232 6.18 2.23 6.69
N GLY A 233 4.88 2.14 6.51
CA GLY A 233 4.01 3.18 5.99
C GLY A 233 3.34 2.78 4.68
N PHE A 234 2.39 3.59 4.25
CA PHE A 234 1.73 3.48 2.96
C PHE A 234 1.58 4.85 2.31
N GLY A 235 1.33 4.89 1.01
CA GLY A 235 1.18 6.13 0.26
C GLY A 235 -0.24 6.69 0.26
N LEU A 236 -0.36 7.98 -0.09
CA LEU A 236 -1.63 8.71 -0.18
C LEU A 236 -2.61 8.05 -1.17
N ARG A 237 -2.11 7.30 -2.16
CA ARG A 237 -2.94 6.50 -3.06
C ARG A 237 -3.84 5.51 -2.32
N THR A 238 -3.38 4.91 -1.22
CA THR A 238 -4.20 3.98 -0.43
C THR A 238 -5.38 4.70 0.22
N ALA A 239 -5.18 5.91 0.75
CA ALA A 239 -6.29 6.71 1.27
C ALA A 239 -7.28 7.11 0.16
N LEU A 240 -6.76 7.43 -1.04
CA LEU A 240 -7.60 7.72 -2.20
C LEU A 240 -8.43 6.50 -2.64
N ASP A 241 -7.83 5.30 -2.71
CA ASP A 241 -8.55 4.05 -3.01
C ASP A 241 -9.69 3.81 -2.01
N ILE A 242 -9.41 4.00 -0.70
CA ILE A 242 -10.40 3.82 0.38
C ILE A 242 -11.52 4.86 0.27
N ALA A 243 -11.19 6.13 0.00
CA ALA A 243 -12.19 7.18 -0.20
C ALA A 243 -13.16 6.83 -1.33
N LEU A 244 -12.61 6.53 -2.50
CA LEU A 244 -13.40 6.16 -3.69
C LEU A 244 -14.24 4.91 -3.45
N TYR A 245 -13.71 3.91 -2.76
CA TYR A 245 -14.43 2.67 -2.46
C TYR A 245 -15.59 2.90 -1.50
N ALA A 246 -15.31 3.58 -0.39
CA ALA A 246 -16.31 3.86 0.65
C ALA A 246 -17.47 4.73 0.13
N GLU A 247 -17.19 5.70 -0.76
CA GLU A 247 -18.23 6.52 -1.39
C GLU A 247 -19.06 5.75 -2.41
N LYS A 248 -18.38 5.05 -3.33
CA LYS A 248 -19.03 4.32 -4.43
C LYS A 248 -19.96 3.23 -3.95
N TYR A 249 -19.58 2.52 -2.90
CA TYR A 249 -20.29 1.36 -2.38
C TYR A 249 -20.94 1.59 -1.01
N PHE A 250 -21.12 2.85 -0.62
CA PHE A 250 -21.65 3.23 0.70
C PHE A 250 -22.90 2.44 1.10
N ASP A 251 -23.91 2.40 0.22
CA ASP A 251 -25.18 1.74 0.47
C ASP A 251 -25.13 0.20 0.43
N SER A 252 -24.02 -0.36 -0.04
CA SER A 252 -23.78 -1.82 -0.15
C SER A 252 -22.87 -2.36 0.96
N ILE A 253 -22.35 -1.49 1.83
CA ILE A 253 -21.46 -1.86 2.91
C ILE A 253 -22.26 -2.03 4.21
N ASP A 254 -22.19 -3.21 4.83
CA ASP A 254 -22.70 -3.45 6.18
C ASP A 254 -21.75 -2.81 7.20
N GLY A 255 -22.12 -1.62 7.69
CA GLY A 255 -21.31 -0.87 8.65
C GLY A 255 -21.15 -1.60 9.99
N LYS A 256 -22.11 -2.43 10.42
CA LYS A 256 -22.01 -3.21 11.65
C LYS A 256 -20.92 -4.28 11.51
N ARG A 257 -20.97 -5.09 10.44
CA ARG A 257 -19.95 -6.11 10.15
C ARG A 257 -18.56 -5.49 9.97
N LEU A 258 -18.48 -4.34 9.26
CA LEU A 258 -17.21 -3.61 9.09
C LEU A 258 -16.65 -3.19 10.45
N THR A 259 -17.48 -2.57 11.31
CA THR A 259 -17.08 -2.13 12.64
C THR A 259 -16.62 -3.30 13.51
N GLU A 260 -17.38 -4.40 13.55
CA GLU A 260 -17.00 -5.62 14.28
C GLU A 260 -15.64 -6.17 13.82
N GLY A 261 -15.40 -6.23 12.51
CA GLY A 261 -14.12 -6.67 11.95
C GLY A 261 -12.95 -5.75 12.34
N LEU A 262 -13.17 -4.44 12.38
CA LEU A 262 -12.17 -3.46 12.81
C LEU A 262 -11.93 -3.52 14.34
N GLU A 263 -12.97 -3.68 15.16
CA GLU A 263 -12.87 -3.83 16.62
C GLU A 263 -12.05 -5.06 17.01
N ASN A 264 -12.33 -6.18 16.38
CA ASN A 264 -11.60 -7.44 16.59
C ASN A 264 -10.10 -7.31 16.30
N ASN A 265 -9.71 -6.31 15.51
CA ASN A 265 -8.32 -6.04 15.13
C ASN A 265 -7.75 -4.76 15.72
N SER A 266 -8.44 -4.13 16.69
CA SER A 266 -8.03 -2.85 17.30
C SER A 266 -7.74 -1.76 16.23
N ALA A 267 -8.55 -1.71 15.18
CA ALA A 267 -8.32 -0.91 13.97
C ALA A 267 -9.36 0.21 13.75
N VAL A 268 -10.34 0.40 14.66
CA VAL A 268 -11.42 1.38 14.45
C VAL A 268 -10.89 2.81 14.41
N ASP A 269 -10.04 3.19 15.36
CA ASP A 269 -9.49 4.55 15.41
C ASP A 269 -8.52 4.80 14.26
N PHE A 270 -7.79 3.77 13.82
CA PHE A 270 -6.97 3.82 12.61
C PHE A 270 -7.83 4.06 11.35
N ALA A 271 -8.91 3.29 11.16
CA ALA A 271 -9.85 3.47 10.05
C ALA A 271 -10.50 4.85 10.09
N SER A 272 -10.88 5.32 11.28
CA SER A 272 -11.43 6.65 11.50
C SER A 272 -10.45 7.76 11.11
N ALA A 273 -9.16 7.64 11.45
CA ALA A 273 -8.13 8.58 11.05
C ALA A 273 -7.92 8.60 9.51
N ILE A 274 -8.01 7.44 8.84
CA ILE A 274 -8.02 7.39 7.37
C ILE A 274 -9.25 8.12 6.82
N PHE A 275 -10.45 7.89 7.36
CA PHE A 275 -11.66 8.57 6.92
C PHE A 275 -11.59 10.08 7.18
N ASP A 276 -10.91 10.52 8.23
CA ASP A 276 -10.64 11.93 8.48
C ASP A 276 -9.79 12.55 7.36
N ILE A 277 -8.72 11.87 6.94
CA ILE A 277 -7.91 12.27 5.77
C ILE A 277 -8.78 12.29 4.51
N CYS A 278 -9.57 11.24 4.26
CA CYS A 278 -10.44 11.16 3.08
C CYS A 278 -11.40 12.33 3.00
N THR A 279 -12.00 12.72 4.12
CA THR A 279 -13.03 13.78 4.13
C THR A 279 -12.45 15.19 4.20
N LYS A 280 -11.43 15.43 5.01
CA LYS A 280 -10.84 16.77 5.17
C LYS A 280 -9.95 17.15 4.00
N GLU A 281 -9.13 16.19 3.54
CA GLU A 281 -8.08 16.46 2.57
C GLU A 281 -8.48 16.06 1.14
N LEU A 282 -9.09 14.90 0.96
CA LEU A 282 -9.44 14.39 -0.37
C LEU A 282 -10.86 14.78 -0.81
N GLY A 283 -11.69 15.35 0.08
CA GLY A 283 -13.02 15.86 -0.25
C GLY A 283 -14.11 14.79 -0.31
N ALA A 284 -13.88 13.61 0.25
CA ALA A 284 -14.89 12.58 0.38
C ALA A 284 -16.05 13.02 1.29
N ASP A 285 -17.25 12.49 1.04
CA ASP A 285 -18.44 12.79 1.83
C ASP A 285 -18.28 12.27 3.27
N LYS A 286 -18.61 13.13 4.24
CA LYS A 286 -18.56 12.79 5.68
C LYS A 286 -19.48 11.63 6.07
N LYS A 287 -20.46 11.27 5.23
CA LYS A 287 -21.31 10.11 5.46
C LYS A 287 -20.54 8.82 5.69
N ILE A 288 -19.32 8.68 5.12
CA ILE A 288 -18.49 7.47 5.28
C ILE A 288 -18.20 7.13 6.75
N PHE A 289 -18.21 8.10 7.66
CA PHE A 289 -18.07 7.84 9.10
C PHE A 289 -19.21 6.98 9.67
N ALA A 290 -20.39 6.98 9.06
CA ALA A 290 -21.50 6.12 9.47
C ALA A 290 -21.15 4.63 9.31
N LEU A 291 -20.27 4.28 8.38
CA LEU A 291 -19.78 2.90 8.16
C LEU A 291 -19.02 2.32 9.37
N ILE A 292 -18.52 3.20 10.26
CA ILE A 292 -17.77 2.84 11.48
C ILE A 292 -18.42 3.41 12.75
N GLY A 293 -19.76 3.49 12.77
CA GLY A 293 -20.52 3.94 13.91
C GLY A 293 -20.32 5.42 14.28
N GLY A 294 -19.90 6.27 13.35
CA GLY A 294 -19.69 7.70 13.57
C GLY A 294 -18.43 8.03 14.39
N ARG A 295 -17.51 7.10 14.55
CA ARG A 295 -16.26 7.30 15.30
C ARG A 295 -15.36 8.31 14.60
N HIS A 296 -14.76 9.22 15.37
CA HIS A 296 -13.84 10.25 14.86
C HIS A 296 -12.48 10.18 15.56
N ALA A 297 -11.41 10.06 14.77
CA ALA A 297 -10.02 10.21 15.20
C ALA A 297 -9.34 11.21 14.27
N ASP A 298 -8.43 12.02 14.78
CA ASP A 298 -7.68 12.99 13.98
C ASP A 298 -6.63 12.28 13.11
N GLY A 299 -6.68 12.52 11.79
CA GLY A 299 -5.77 11.95 10.79
C GLY A 299 -4.56 12.81 10.47
N SER A 300 -4.42 13.99 11.07
CA SER A 300 -3.39 14.98 10.68
C SER A 300 -1.95 14.44 10.80
N GLU A 301 -1.61 13.80 11.94
CA GLU A 301 -0.28 13.22 12.12
C GLU A 301 -0.06 11.99 11.21
N MET A 302 -1.11 11.22 10.92
CA MET A 302 -1.06 10.11 9.96
C MET A 302 -0.80 10.64 8.54
N LEU A 303 -1.45 11.73 8.13
CA LEU A 303 -1.21 12.35 6.83
C LEU A 303 0.25 12.77 6.65
N GLU A 304 0.86 13.38 7.68
CA GLU A 304 2.28 13.74 7.66
C GLU A 304 3.17 12.50 7.51
N ASP A 305 2.85 11.40 8.20
CA ASP A 305 3.57 10.12 8.06
C ASP A 305 3.41 9.52 6.66
N ILE A 306 2.20 9.56 6.08
CA ILE A 306 1.89 9.08 4.72
C ILE A 306 2.68 9.88 3.67
N LEU A 307 2.66 11.21 3.75
CA LEU A 307 3.36 12.08 2.80
C LEU A 307 4.89 11.89 2.86
N ALA A 308 5.42 11.54 4.03
CA ALA A 308 6.84 11.25 4.21
C ALA A 308 7.22 9.81 3.80
N ALA A 309 6.25 8.87 3.75
CA ALA A 309 6.54 7.45 3.53
C ALA A 309 6.77 7.07 2.06
N GLY A 310 6.17 7.78 1.10
CA GLY A 310 6.02 7.25 -0.26
C GLY A 310 5.11 6.00 -0.29
N VAL A 311 4.97 5.39 -1.47
CA VAL A 311 3.98 4.29 -1.66
C VAL A 311 4.25 3.06 -0.79
N TYR A 312 5.50 2.75 -0.53
CA TYR A 312 5.90 1.53 0.16
C TYR A 312 6.57 1.77 1.52
N GLY A 313 6.54 3.00 2.05
CA GLY A 313 7.29 3.34 3.25
C GLY A 313 8.82 3.27 3.09
N THR A 314 9.30 3.25 1.84
CA THR A 314 10.70 2.99 1.48
C THR A 314 11.46 4.22 1.04
N SER A 315 10.84 5.41 1.08
CA SER A 315 11.50 6.66 0.68
C SER A 315 12.76 6.98 1.50
N GLU A 316 12.89 6.33 2.69
CA GLU A 316 14.09 6.43 3.52
C GLU A 316 14.45 5.06 4.09
N GLU A 317 15.72 4.64 4.01
CA GLU A 317 16.24 3.42 4.65
C GLU A 317 15.95 3.39 6.17
N SER A 318 15.89 4.57 6.79
CA SER A 318 15.53 4.76 8.20
C SER A 318 14.14 4.20 8.55
N ARG A 319 13.18 4.21 7.63
CA ARG A 319 11.84 3.66 7.84
C ARG A 319 11.82 2.13 7.94
N ALA A 320 12.53 1.45 7.06
CA ALA A 320 12.67 -0.01 7.14
C ALA A 320 13.32 -0.46 8.46
N HIS A 321 14.28 0.32 8.97
CA HIS A 321 14.91 0.06 10.26
C HIS A 321 13.97 0.42 11.44
N SER A 322 13.16 1.46 11.32
CA SER A 322 12.19 1.83 12.35
C SER A 322 11.04 0.84 12.48
N ALA A 323 10.71 0.09 11.42
CA ALA A 323 9.60 -0.86 11.39
C ALA A 323 9.68 -1.93 12.51
N ASN A 324 10.88 -2.43 12.83
CA ASN A 324 11.06 -3.39 13.91
C ASN A 324 10.76 -2.79 15.29
N ILE A 325 11.08 -1.51 15.49
CA ILE A 325 10.81 -0.78 16.75
C ILE A 325 9.30 -0.53 16.86
N THR A 326 8.68 -0.13 15.76
CA THR A 326 7.24 0.14 15.65
C THR A 326 6.41 -1.12 15.90
N ARG A 327 6.79 -2.26 15.30
CA ARG A 327 6.18 -3.57 15.58
C ARG A 327 6.31 -4.00 17.03
N SER A 328 7.46 -3.74 17.65
CA SER A 328 7.67 -4.08 19.07
C SER A 328 6.79 -3.22 19.98
N ALA A 329 6.58 -1.94 19.65
CA ALA A 329 5.66 -1.07 20.39
C ALA A 329 4.21 -1.54 20.25
N ALA A 330 3.77 -1.88 19.05
CA ALA A 330 2.42 -2.41 18.78
C ALA A 330 2.14 -3.76 19.49
N ASN A 331 3.20 -4.57 19.72
CA ASN A 331 3.12 -5.84 20.46
C ASN A 331 3.15 -5.69 22.00
N GLY A 332 3.01 -4.48 22.54
CA GLY A 332 3.09 -4.24 23.99
C GLY A 332 4.47 -4.56 24.60
N GLY A 333 5.49 -4.77 23.78
CA GLY A 333 6.87 -4.99 24.20
C GLY A 333 7.49 -3.71 24.73
N SER A 334 8.43 -3.81 25.72
CA SER A 334 9.16 -2.63 26.18
C SER A 334 9.91 -2.00 24.99
N ARG A 335 9.97 -0.67 24.96
CA ARG A 335 10.74 0.10 23.93
C ARG A 335 12.18 -0.39 23.79
N LEU A 336 12.79 -0.81 24.90
CA LEU A 336 14.13 -1.42 24.96
C LEU A 336 14.20 -2.73 24.16
N SER A 337 13.18 -3.59 24.24
CA SER A 337 13.13 -4.85 23.51
C SER A 337 13.10 -4.63 21.99
N GLY A 338 12.38 -3.61 21.51
CA GLY A 338 12.34 -3.26 20.08
C GLY A 338 13.68 -2.73 19.57
N ILE A 339 14.33 -1.87 20.34
CA ILE A 339 15.67 -1.33 20.03
C ILE A 339 16.70 -2.47 19.99
N VAL A 340 16.68 -3.35 20.98
CA VAL A 340 17.59 -4.51 21.04
C VAL A 340 17.38 -5.43 19.84
N LYS A 341 16.13 -5.75 19.46
CA LYS A 341 15.83 -6.56 18.27
C LYS A 341 16.19 -5.87 16.96
N SER A 342 16.17 -4.55 16.91
CA SER A 342 16.59 -3.79 15.73
C SER A 342 18.12 -3.80 15.57
N ILE A 343 18.87 -3.72 16.66
CA ILE A 343 20.34 -3.79 16.67
C ILE A 343 20.82 -5.23 16.48
N PHE A 344 20.14 -6.18 17.13
CA PHE A 344 20.44 -7.61 17.11
C PHE A 344 19.27 -8.43 16.55
N PRO A 345 19.03 -8.39 15.22
CA PRO A 345 17.94 -9.15 14.60
C PRO A 345 18.07 -10.65 14.86
N PRO A 346 16.94 -11.39 14.88
CA PRO A 346 16.97 -12.82 15.12
C PRO A 346 17.72 -13.57 14.02
N TYR A 347 18.20 -14.77 14.36
CA TYR A 347 18.93 -15.64 13.43
C TYR A 347 18.19 -15.86 12.12
N SER A 348 16.86 -16.04 12.15
CA SER A 348 16.01 -16.23 10.96
C SER A 348 16.13 -15.09 9.92
N TYR A 349 16.32 -13.85 10.39
CA TYR A 349 16.58 -12.69 9.53
C TYR A 349 18.04 -12.68 9.05
N MET A 350 18.99 -12.91 9.97
CA MET A 350 20.42 -12.78 9.69
C MET A 350 20.92 -13.84 8.71
N LYS A 351 20.41 -15.08 8.76
CA LYS A 351 20.77 -16.15 7.83
C LYS A 351 20.39 -15.85 6.38
N LYS A 352 19.27 -15.15 6.15
CA LYS A 352 18.85 -14.72 4.81
C LYS A 352 19.78 -13.67 4.21
N LYS A 353 20.33 -12.78 5.05
CA LYS A 353 21.17 -11.66 4.61
C LYS A 353 22.66 -12.00 4.53
N TYR A 354 23.13 -12.92 5.37
CA TYR A 354 24.54 -13.28 5.51
C TYR A 354 24.72 -14.80 5.37
N SER A 355 25.10 -15.27 4.20
CA SER A 355 25.24 -16.70 3.86
C SER A 355 26.18 -17.47 4.79
N TYR A 356 27.18 -16.82 5.38
CA TYR A 356 28.05 -17.44 6.36
C TYR A 356 27.34 -17.70 7.70
N ALA A 357 26.38 -16.88 8.09
CA ALA A 357 25.56 -17.10 9.28
C ALA A 357 24.59 -18.27 9.09
N GLU A 358 24.15 -18.54 7.87
CA GLU A 358 23.34 -19.70 7.54
C GLU A 358 24.15 -21.00 7.71
N LYS A 359 25.39 -21.02 7.18
CA LYS A 359 26.29 -22.19 7.25
C LYS A 359 26.84 -22.46 8.65
N ALA A 360 26.96 -21.43 9.48
CA ALA A 360 27.51 -21.52 10.83
C ALA A 360 26.74 -20.59 11.80
N PRO A 361 25.67 -21.08 12.48
CA PRO A 361 24.86 -20.29 13.42
C PRO A 361 25.63 -19.62 14.53
N LEU A 362 26.76 -20.20 14.95
CA LEU A 362 27.66 -19.63 15.97
C LEU A 362 28.30 -18.30 15.53
N LEU A 363 28.31 -17.98 14.22
CA LEU A 363 28.79 -16.71 13.69
C LEU A 363 27.75 -15.58 13.74
N LEU A 364 26.60 -15.80 14.36
CA LEU A 364 25.57 -14.78 14.51
C LEU A 364 26.09 -13.46 15.15
N PRO A 365 26.93 -13.49 16.22
CA PRO A 365 27.54 -12.27 16.74
C PRO A 365 28.42 -11.53 15.73
N VAL A 366 29.13 -12.27 14.88
CA VAL A 366 29.95 -11.70 13.80
C VAL A 366 29.08 -11.05 12.73
N ALA A 367 27.93 -11.67 12.41
CA ALA A 367 26.97 -11.11 11.49
C ALA A 367 26.34 -9.80 12.02
N TRP A 368 26.05 -9.71 13.32
CA TRP A 368 25.62 -8.48 13.97
C TRP A 368 26.68 -7.38 13.92
N LEU A 369 27.93 -7.73 14.18
CA LEU A 369 29.06 -6.78 14.10
C LEU A 369 29.25 -6.31 12.64
N HIS A 370 29.24 -7.22 11.68
CA HIS A 370 29.34 -6.90 10.23
C HIS A 370 28.24 -5.95 9.80
N ARG A 371 26.99 -6.23 10.21
CA ARG A 371 25.86 -5.33 9.97
C ARG A 371 26.05 -3.95 10.61
N GLY A 372 26.52 -3.90 11.87
CA GLY A 372 26.82 -2.65 12.56
C GLY A 372 27.90 -1.83 11.84
N ILE A 373 28.94 -2.47 11.36
CA ILE A 373 29.99 -1.84 10.56
C ILE A 373 29.44 -1.33 9.22
N GLN A 374 28.67 -2.13 8.49
CA GLN A 374 28.01 -1.69 7.27
C GLN A 374 27.08 -0.50 7.51
N TYR A 375 26.36 -0.48 8.61
CA TYR A 375 25.50 0.63 9.00
C TYR A 375 26.31 1.90 9.30
N LEU A 376 27.45 1.79 9.99
CA LEU A 376 28.30 2.93 10.33
C LEU A 376 29.05 3.49 9.12
N PHE A 377 29.49 2.63 8.19
CA PHE A 377 30.29 3.04 7.02
C PHE A 377 29.47 3.17 5.72
N GLY A 378 28.23 2.61 5.69
CA GLY A 378 27.31 2.72 4.55
C GLY A 378 26.51 4.01 4.48
N GLN A 379 26.63 4.89 5.46
CA GLN A 379 25.93 6.19 5.51
C GLN A 379 26.50 7.16 4.46
N LYS A 380 26.10 6.99 3.21
CA LYS A 380 26.42 7.93 2.13
C LYS A 380 25.43 9.09 1.97
N GLN A 381 24.39 9.20 2.78
CA GLN A 381 23.44 10.33 2.77
C GLN A 381 22.86 10.58 4.18
N GLY A 382 23.44 11.49 4.93
CA GLY A 382 22.84 12.45 5.87
C GLY A 382 21.97 12.00 7.05
N ASN A 383 21.45 10.77 7.10
CA ASN A 383 20.57 10.34 8.18
C ASN A 383 21.35 9.71 9.33
N THR A 384 21.31 10.32 10.50
CA THR A 384 21.98 9.82 11.70
C THR A 384 21.17 8.70 12.37
N ALA A 385 21.84 7.86 13.19
CA ALA A 385 21.14 6.88 14.04
C ALA A 385 20.10 7.55 14.95
N SER A 386 20.32 8.82 15.31
CA SER A 386 19.38 9.65 16.07
C SER A 386 18.09 9.88 15.29
N ASP A 387 18.17 10.22 13.99
CA ASP A 387 16.99 10.50 13.16
C ASP A 387 16.11 9.24 13.01
N THR A 388 16.73 8.07 12.85
CA THR A 388 16.01 6.79 12.81
C THR A 388 15.28 6.49 14.12
N LEU A 389 15.92 6.75 15.27
CA LEU A 389 15.30 6.55 16.59
C LEU A 389 14.16 7.54 16.84
N ASP A 390 14.32 8.80 16.43
CA ASP A 390 13.30 9.82 16.59
C ASP A 390 12.09 9.56 15.69
N LEU A 391 12.31 9.12 14.44
CA LEU A 391 11.24 8.64 13.56
C LEU A 391 10.51 7.45 14.19
N ALA A 392 11.25 6.45 14.68
CA ALA A 392 10.66 5.29 15.33
C ALA A 392 9.83 5.66 16.57
N ARG A 393 10.31 6.63 17.38
CA ARG A 393 9.57 7.14 18.55
C ARG A 393 8.28 7.86 18.14
N LYS A 394 8.34 8.71 17.12
CA LYS A 394 7.15 9.40 16.59
C LYS A 394 6.12 8.40 16.10
N ARG A 395 6.53 7.43 15.29
CA ARG A 395 5.62 6.40 14.75
C ARG A 395 5.07 5.48 15.83
N ALA A 396 5.85 5.11 16.84
CA ALA A 396 5.35 4.33 17.99
C ALA A 396 4.25 5.08 18.74
N LYS A 397 4.45 6.40 19.01
CA LYS A 397 3.41 7.23 19.64
C LYS A 397 2.15 7.30 18.78
N LEU A 398 2.30 7.43 17.46
CA LEU A 398 1.19 7.51 16.53
C LEU A 398 0.39 6.19 16.51
N ILE A 399 1.05 5.03 16.57
CA ILE A 399 0.39 3.73 16.71
C ILE A 399 -0.35 3.61 18.05
N GLU A 400 0.29 4.03 19.14
CA GLU A 400 -0.34 4.05 20.47
C GLU A 400 -1.58 4.98 20.50
N SER A 401 -1.54 6.14 19.83
CA SER A 401 -2.66 7.11 19.81
C SER A 401 -3.91 6.58 19.11
N TYR A 402 -3.75 5.67 18.14
CA TYR A 402 -4.86 4.98 17.48
C TYR A 402 -5.24 3.66 18.16
N GLY A 403 -4.74 3.40 19.37
CA GLY A 403 -5.10 2.21 20.14
C GLY A 403 -4.75 0.89 19.48
N ILE A 404 -3.86 0.89 18.48
CA ILE A 404 -3.47 -0.29 17.73
C ILE A 404 -2.70 -1.25 18.64
N ARG A 405 -3.21 -2.47 18.77
CA ARG A 405 -2.60 -3.56 19.54
C ARG A 405 -2.49 -4.80 18.66
N LEU A 406 -1.27 -5.25 18.44
CA LEU A 406 -1.00 -6.56 17.87
C LEU A 406 -0.94 -7.54 19.04
N GLU A 407 -1.95 -8.37 19.19
CA GLU A 407 -1.92 -9.45 20.19
C GLU A 407 -0.94 -10.54 19.75
N ARG A 408 -0.27 -11.15 20.74
CA ARG A 408 0.64 -12.28 20.53
C ARG A 408 -0.12 -13.57 20.26
#